data_9534a04bdcf85e0e405945b8853f344c
#
_entry.id   9534a04bdcf85e0e405945b8853f344c
#
_cell.length_a   1.000
_cell.length_b   1.000
_cell.length_c   1.000
_cell.angle_alpha   90.00
_cell.angle_beta   90.00
_cell.angle_gamma   90.00
#
_symmetry.space_group_name_H-M   'P 1'
#
loop_
_entity.id
_entity.type
_entity.pdbx_description
1 polymer ?
#
loop_
_entity_poly.entity_id
_entity_poly.type
_entity_poly.pdbx_seq_one_letter_code
_entity_poly.pdbx_strand_id
1 'polypeptide(L)'
;VRRGLIVTVAVAGVALSACGRQVAVPPPDAPADVCAAVTLPKVVAGAGSRPTTAASTAAWGEPPITYRCGVARPAALTPSSQLLDVAGIGWLPLEATGGTAFIASTWPDQEDPVYVEVLVPEDYSAPADVLIDLSPALSAAY
;
A
#
# COMPACT_ATOMS: atom_id res chain seq x y z
N VAL A 1 -19.13 60.34 33.68
CA VAL A 1 -19.31 59.43 32.53
C VAL A 1 -18.08 58.55 32.42
N ARG A 2 -18.15 57.29 32.89
CA ARG A 2 -17.05 56.30 32.77
C ARG A 2 -17.17 55.57 31.44
N ARG A 3 -16.20 55.74 30.56
CA ARG A 3 -16.05 54.98 29.33
C ARG A 3 -15.40 53.64 29.68
N GLY A 4 -16.20 52.54 29.62
CA GLY A 4 -15.70 51.17 29.73
C GLY A 4 -14.97 50.77 28.43
N LEU A 5 -13.72 50.37 28.58
CA LEU A 5 -12.89 49.86 27.50
C LEU A 5 -13.19 48.34 27.39
N ILE A 6 -13.85 47.93 26.29
CA ILE A 6 -14.08 46.52 25.99
C ILE A 6 -12.82 46.01 25.29
N VAL A 7 -12.06 45.15 25.96
CA VAL A 7 -10.93 44.44 25.38
C VAL A 7 -11.46 43.13 24.76
N THR A 8 -11.51 43.08 23.46
CA THR A 8 -11.86 41.86 22.72
C THR A 8 -10.62 41.00 22.58
N VAL A 9 -10.56 39.90 23.33
CA VAL A 9 -9.49 38.90 23.20
C VAL A 9 -9.82 38.03 22.01
N ALA A 10 -9.10 38.17 20.90
CA ALA A 10 -9.15 37.26 19.78
C ALA A 10 -8.36 35.99 20.11
N VAL A 11 -9.05 34.87 20.33
CA VAL A 11 -8.42 33.57 20.47
C VAL A 11 -8.09 33.07 19.06
N ALA A 12 -6.83 33.17 18.65
CA ALA A 12 -6.34 32.55 17.43
C ALA A 12 -6.27 31.03 17.66
N GLY A 13 -7.23 30.32 17.09
CA GLY A 13 -7.22 28.85 17.06
C GLY A 13 -6.08 28.37 16.16
N VAL A 14 -5.01 27.83 16.75
CA VAL A 14 -3.97 27.10 16.03
C VAL A 14 -4.56 25.77 15.58
N ALA A 15 -4.96 25.65 14.33
CA ALA A 15 -5.28 24.39 13.71
C ALA A 15 -3.97 23.58 13.60
N LEU A 16 -3.77 22.64 14.50
CA LEU A 16 -2.74 21.61 14.34
C LEU A 16 -3.17 20.73 13.17
N SER A 17 -2.68 21.05 11.98
CA SER A 17 -2.71 20.12 10.85
C SER A 17 -1.82 18.94 11.24
N ALA A 18 -2.43 17.86 11.70
CA ALA A 18 -1.77 16.57 11.83
C ALA A 18 -1.51 16.06 10.39
N CYS A 19 -0.48 16.60 9.72
CA CYS A 19 0.09 16.02 8.52
C CYS A 19 0.66 14.65 8.92
N GLY A 20 -0.11 13.57 8.71
CA GLY A 20 0.39 12.23 8.86
C GLY A 20 1.67 12.11 8.02
N ARG A 21 2.78 11.72 8.68
CA ARG A 21 4.07 11.56 8.00
C ARG A 21 3.91 10.56 6.87
N GLN A 22 4.23 10.96 5.64
CA GLN A 22 4.18 10.08 4.48
C GLN A 22 5.16 8.92 4.65
N VAL A 23 4.76 7.74 4.23
CA VAL A 23 5.63 6.58 4.14
C VAL A 23 6.44 6.70 2.86
N ALA A 24 7.76 6.63 2.99
CA ALA A 24 8.66 6.62 1.84
C ALA A 24 8.57 5.25 1.16
N VAL A 25 7.81 5.16 0.07
CA VAL A 25 7.71 3.97 -0.77
C VAL A 25 8.37 4.29 -2.10
N PRO A 26 9.34 3.48 -2.56
CA PRO A 26 9.96 3.68 -3.87
C PRO A 26 8.92 3.64 -4.98
N PRO A 27 9.02 4.46 -6.03
CA PRO A 27 8.14 4.38 -7.18
C PRO A 27 8.26 3.01 -7.87
N PRO A 28 7.20 2.50 -8.51
CA PRO A 28 7.29 1.27 -9.28
C PRO A 28 8.19 1.43 -10.51
N ASP A 29 8.90 0.35 -10.89
CA ASP A 29 9.89 0.37 -11.97
C ASP A 29 9.26 0.27 -13.37
N ALA A 30 8.05 -0.29 -13.45
CA ALA A 30 7.28 -0.49 -14.69
C ALA A 30 5.84 -0.01 -14.50
N PRO A 31 5.62 1.32 -14.37
CA PRO A 31 4.28 1.88 -14.14
C PRO A 31 3.32 1.50 -15.26
N ALA A 32 2.08 1.15 -14.90
CA ALA A 32 1.03 0.76 -15.82
C ALA A 32 -0.27 1.50 -15.49
N ASP A 33 -1.01 1.91 -16.55
CA ASP A 33 -2.24 2.70 -16.41
C ASP A 33 -3.33 1.93 -15.62
N VAL A 34 -3.36 0.62 -15.75
CA VAL A 34 -4.29 -0.26 -15.02
C VAL A 34 -4.14 -0.16 -13.49
N CYS A 35 -2.98 0.22 -12.98
CA CYS A 35 -2.76 0.45 -11.55
C CYS A 35 -3.66 1.56 -10.98
N ALA A 36 -4.08 2.51 -11.79
CA ALA A 36 -5.00 3.58 -11.37
C ALA A 36 -6.44 3.09 -11.13
N ALA A 37 -6.81 1.93 -11.68
CA ALA A 37 -8.13 1.32 -11.49
C ALA A 37 -8.26 0.58 -10.15
N VAL A 38 -7.16 0.28 -9.47
CA VAL A 38 -7.16 -0.48 -8.22
C VAL A 38 -7.61 0.42 -7.07
N THR A 39 -8.74 0.08 -6.46
CA THR A 39 -9.25 0.78 -5.27
C THR A 39 -8.88 -0.02 -4.02
N LEU A 40 -7.80 0.37 -3.37
CA LEU A 40 -7.27 -0.32 -2.21
C LEU A 40 -8.08 -0.07 -0.93
N PRO A 41 -8.14 -1.04 0.00
CA PRO A 41 -8.86 -0.89 1.26
C PRO A 41 -8.17 0.13 2.19
N LYS A 42 -8.97 0.75 3.07
CA LYS A 42 -8.45 1.69 4.08
C LYS A 42 -7.80 0.99 5.28
N VAL A 43 -8.08 -0.29 5.46
CA VAL A 43 -7.54 -1.12 6.55
C VAL A 43 -7.06 -2.43 5.96
N VAL A 44 -5.86 -2.85 6.33
CA VAL A 44 -5.24 -4.12 5.94
C VAL A 44 -4.60 -4.75 7.18
N ALA A 45 -4.92 -6.00 7.47
CA ALA A 45 -4.50 -6.71 8.68
C ALA A 45 -4.72 -5.90 9.97
N GLY A 46 -5.84 -5.19 10.05
CA GLY A 46 -6.17 -4.32 11.18
C GLY A 46 -5.43 -2.97 11.20
N ALA A 47 -4.50 -2.73 10.28
CA ALA A 47 -3.71 -1.51 10.19
C ALA A 47 -4.36 -0.47 9.26
N GLY A 48 -4.41 0.78 9.70
CA GLY A 48 -4.99 1.89 8.92
C GLY A 48 -4.07 2.37 7.80
N SER A 49 -4.67 2.86 6.70
CA SER A 49 -3.96 3.42 5.55
C SER A 49 -3.17 4.68 5.93
N ARG A 50 -2.03 4.85 5.27
CA ARG A 50 -1.13 5.99 5.43
C ARG A 50 -0.77 6.59 4.07
N PRO A 51 -0.56 7.91 3.97
CA PRO A 51 -0.11 8.52 2.72
C PRO A 51 1.29 8.05 2.34
N THR A 52 1.55 7.93 1.04
CA THR A 52 2.85 7.50 0.49
C THR A 52 3.48 8.61 -0.36
N THR A 53 4.78 8.48 -0.65
CA THR A 53 5.53 9.47 -1.42
C THR A 53 5.43 9.30 -2.93
N ALA A 54 5.01 8.13 -3.42
CA ALA A 54 4.99 7.82 -4.85
C ALA A 54 3.59 7.42 -5.33
N ALA A 55 3.30 7.67 -6.60
CA ALA A 55 2.09 7.21 -7.26
C ALA A 55 2.08 5.68 -7.41
N SER A 56 0.90 5.09 -7.53
CA SER A 56 0.69 3.64 -7.65
C SER A 56 1.26 2.85 -6.47
N THR A 57 1.31 3.49 -5.30
CA THR A 57 1.77 2.90 -4.03
C THR A 57 0.76 3.14 -2.93
N ALA A 58 0.79 2.28 -1.92
CA ALA A 58 0.01 2.45 -0.70
C ALA A 58 0.79 1.92 0.52
N ALA A 59 0.36 2.31 1.70
CA ALA A 59 0.94 1.84 2.96
C ALA A 59 -0.10 1.76 4.08
N TRP A 60 0.10 0.85 5.02
CA TRP A 60 -0.74 0.66 6.20
C TRP A 60 0.12 0.36 7.43
N GLY A 61 -0.25 0.94 8.55
CA GLY A 61 0.34 0.61 9.86
C GLY A 61 1.75 1.13 10.11
N GLU A 62 2.32 0.65 11.24
CA GLU A 62 3.68 0.98 11.70
C GLU A 62 4.25 -0.25 12.45
N PRO A 63 5.32 -0.90 11.96
CA PRO A 63 6.01 -0.62 10.69
C PRO A 63 5.09 -0.81 9.49
N PRO A 64 5.32 -0.10 8.37
CA PRO A 64 4.35 -0.07 7.29
C PRO A 64 4.37 -1.34 6.44
N ILE A 65 3.18 -1.94 6.23
CA ILE A 65 2.92 -2.79 5.09
C ILE A 65 2.91 -1.87 3.87
N THR A 66 3.62 -2.21 2.79
CA THR A 66 3.63 -1.39 1.59
C THR A 66 3.16 -2.15 0.37
N TYR A 67 2.54 -1.43 -0.56
CA TYR A 67 2.05 -1.93 -1.84
C TYR A 67 2.63 -1.09 -2.98
N ARG A 68 3.06 -1.74 -4.04
CA ARG A 68 3.50 -1.10 -5.30
C ARG A 68 2.85 -1.82 -6.48
N CYS A 69 2.22 -1.08 -7.37
CA CYS A 69 1.66 -1.62 -8.62
C CYS A 69 2.50 -1.16 -9.81
N GLY A 70 2.85 -2.09 -10.68
CA GLY A 70 3.74 -1.84 -11.81
C GLY A 70 5.22 -2.01 -11.44
N VAL A 71 5.54 -3.03 -10.68
CA VAL A 71 6.95 -3.41 -10.45
C VAL A 71 7.48 -4.26 -11.59
N ALA A 72 8.79 -4.28 -11.77
CA ALA A 72 9.42 -5.15 -12.76
C ALA A 72 9.15 -6.63 -12.44
N ARG A 73 9.07 -7.46 -13.48
CA ARG A 73 9.00 -8.91 -13.31
C ARG A 73 10.20 -9.40 -12.49
N PRO A 74 9.98 -10.10 -11.37
CA PRO A 74 11.10 -10.60 -10.57
C PRO A 74 11.87 -11.70 -11.32
N ALA A 75 13.19 -11.64 -11.30
CA ALA A 75 14.05 -12.67 -11.93
C ALA A 75 13.84 -14.06 -11.32
N ALA A 76 13.42 -14.14 -10.04
CA ALA A 76 13.11 -15.38 -9.36
C ALA A 76 11.81 -16.06 -9.85
N LEU A 77 10.95 -15.34 -10.59
CA LEU A 77 9.72 -15.91 -11.13
C LEU A 77 10.01 -16.72 -12.39
N THR A 78 9.95 -18.03 -12.27
CA THR A 78 10.16 -19.01 -13.35
C THR A 78 8.90 -19.85 -13.58
N PRO A 79 8.78 -20.58 -14.70
CA PRO A 79 7.63 -21.47 -14.92
C PRO A 79 7.45 -22.57 -13.86
N SER A 80 8.54 -22.89 -13.13
CA SER A 80 8.53 -23.89 -12.05
C SER A 80 8.43 -23.28 -10.65
N SER A 81 8.25 -21.96 -10.52
CA SER A 81 8.09 -21.30 -9.22
C SER A 81 6.85 -21.81 -8.52
N GLN A 82 6.98 -22.14 -7.24
CA GLN A 82 5.85 -22.46 -6.38
C GLN A 82 5.24 -21.17 -5.86
N LEU A 83 3.99 -20.92 -6.22
CA LEU A 83 3.25 -19.76 -5.78
C LEU A 83 2.35 -20.13 -4.60
N LEU A 84 2.23 -19.21 -3.66
CA LEU A 84 1.23 -19.26 -2.61
C LEU A 84 -0.10 -18.77 -3.18
N ASP A 85 -1.09 -19.64 -3.29
CA ASP A 85 -2.44 -19.22 -3.68
C ASP A 85 -3.17 -18.62 -2.48
N VAL A 86 -3.60 -17.36 -2.64
CA VAL A 86 -4.43 -16.66 -1.66
C VAL A 86 -5.61 -16.03 -2.40
N ALA A 87 -6.80 -16.55 -2.12
CA ALA A 87 -8.06 -16.11 -2.73
C ALA A 87 -8.01 -16.08 -4.29
N GLY A 88 -7.36 -17.09 -4.90
CA GLY A 88 -7.24 -17.23 -6.34
C GLY A 88 -6.13 -16.39 -6.98
N ILE A 89 -5.32 -15.69 -6.19
CA ILE A 89 -4.14 -14.95 -6.66
C ILE A 89 -2.89 -15.71 -6.25
N GLY A 90 -2.04 -16.03 -7.23
CA GLY A 90 -0.76 -16.69 -7.01
C GLY A 90 0.33 -15.67 -6.62
N TRP A 91 0.88 -15.81 -5.44
CA TRP A 91 1.92 -14.94 -4.90
C TRP A 91 3.27 -15.65 -4.81
N LEU A 92 4.32 -15.03 -5.33
CA LEU A 92 5.70 -15.45 -5.14
C LEU A 92 6.26 -14.78 -3.88
N PRO A 93 6.53 -15.52 -2.79
CA PRO A 93 7.20 -14.96 -1.63
C PRO A 93 8.71 -14.84 -1.88
N LEU A 94 9.25 -13.67 -1.59
CA LEU A 94 10.68 -13.38 -1.65
C LEU A 94 11.16 -12.80 -0.32
N GLU A 95 12.32 -13.23 0.14
CA GLU A 95 12.95 -12.60 1.30
C GLU A 95 13.30 -11.16 1.00
N ALA A 96 12.99 -10.27 1.92
CA ALA A 96 13.31 -8.86 1.86
C ALA A 96 13.86 -8.38 3.21
N THR A 97 14.58 -7.28 3.21
CA THR A 97 15.10 -6.71 4.46
C THR A 97 13.95 -6.33 5.39
N GLY A 98 13.87 -6.98 6.55
CA GLY A 98 12.88 -6.75 7.59
C GLY A 98 11.50 -7.33 7.33
N GLY A 99 11.36 -8.27 6.38
CA GLY A 99 10.08 -8.91 6.10
C GLY A 99 10.08 -9.79 4.85
N THR A 100 8.90 -9.96 4.27
CA THR A 100 8.69 -10.75 3.05
C THR A 100 8.01 -9.88 1.99
N ALA A 101 8.56 -9.86 0.79
CA ALA A 101 7.93 -9.30 -0.39
C ALA A 101 7.11 -10.38 -1.10
N PHE A 102 5.83 -10.15 -1.31
CA PHE A 102 4.94 -11.01 -2.07
C PHE A 102 4.67 -10.36 -3.42
N ILE A 103 4.98 -11.06 -4.51
CA ILE A 103 4.80 -10.56 -5.87
C ILE A 103 3.78 -11.42 -6.60
N ALA A 104 2.76 -10.77 -7.16
CA ALA A 104 1.77 -11.43 -8.01
C ALA A 104 1.77 -10.82 -9.41
N SER A 105 1.57 -11.67 -10.42
CA SER A 105 1.17 -11.20 -11.74
C SER A 105 -0.34 -11.00 -11.71
N THR A 106 -0.74 -9.76 -11.86
CA THR A 106 -2.14 -9.38 -12.04
C THR A 106 -2.35 -9.06 -13.51
N TRP A 107 -3.58 -9.23 -13.99
CA TRP A 107 -3.92 -9.05 -15.42
C TRP A 107 -3.10 -9.95 -16.36
N PRO A 108 -3.17 -11.29 -16.19
CA PRO A 108 -2.37 -12.23 -16.97
C PRO A 108 -2.72 -12.24 -18.47
N ASP A 109 -3.91 -11.76 -18.83
CA ASP A 109 -4.41 -11.72 -20.22
C ASP A 109 -3.93 -10.49 -21.00
N GLN A 110 -3.12 -9.62 -20.38
CA GLN A 110 -2.50 -8.50 -21.07
C GLN A 110 -1.23 -8.94 -21.82
N GLU A 111 -0.96 -8.31 -22.94
CA GLU A 111 0.26 -8.54 -23.72
C GLU A 111 1.52 -8.36 -22.87
N ASP A 112 1.48 -7.35 -21.96
CA ASP A 112 2.49 -7.14 -20.95
C ASP A 112 1.88 -7.33 -19.55
N PRO A 113 2.17 -8.44 -18.85
CA PRO A 113 1.65 -8.68 -17.51
C PRO A 113 2.12 -7.61 -16.52
N VAL A 114 1.19 -7.11 -15.70
CA VAL A 114 1.50 -6.15 -14.65
C VAL A 114 1.76 -6.90 -13.35
N TYR A 115 2.84 -6.55 -12.67
CA TYR A 115 3.20 -7.14 -11.39
C TYR A 115 2.89 -6.17 -10.25
N VAL A 116 2.37 -6.71 -9.16
CA VAL A 116 2.21 -6.00 -7.89
C VAL A 116 3.13 -6.60 -6.85
N GLU A 117 3.63 -5.75 -5.97
CA GLU A 117 4.44 -6.15 -4.83
C GLU A 117 3.76 -5.70 -3.53
N VAL A 118 3.71 -6.61 -2.57
CA VAL A 118 3.28 -6.31 -1.20
C VAL A 118 4.42 -6.69 -0.26
N LEU A 119 5.04 -5.70 0.38
CA LEU A 119 6.04 -5.94 1.42
C LEU A 119 5.35 -5.98 2.77
N VAL A 120 5.48 -7.12 3.45
CA VAL A 120 4.93 -7.35 4.78
C VAL A 120 6.08 -7.44 5.77
N PRO A 121 6.19 -6.48 6.72
CA PRO A 121 7.19 -6.54 7.79
C PRO A 121 7.05 -7.80 8.65
N GLU A 122 8.17 -8.27 9.21
CA GLU A 122 8.20 -9.45 10.11
C GLU A 122 7.38 -9.28 11.40
N ASP A 123 7.07 -8.03 11.77
CA ASP A 123 6.19 -7.70 12.89
C ASP A 123 4.74 -8.22 12.69
N TYR A 124 4.34 -8.48 11.47
CA TYR A 124 3.02 -9.05 11.15
C TYR A 124 3.12 -10.57 11.08
N SER A 125 2.68 -11.25 12.14
CA SER A 125 2.80 -12.70 12.31
C SER A 125 1.97 -13.54 11.32
N ALA A 126 0.99 -12.94 10.65
CA ALA A 126 0.11 -13.61 9.69
C ALA A 126 0.11 -12.85 8.33
N PRO A 127 1.20 -12.94 7.54
CA PRO A 127 1.28 -12.23 6.26
C PRO A 127 0.19 -12.62 5.27
N ALA A 128 -0.37 -13.84 5.36
CA ALA A 128 -1.50 -14.25 4.54
C ALA A 128 -2.75 -13.39 4.74
N ASP A 129 -2.99 -12.89 5.96
CA ASP A 129 -4.14 -12.01 6.24
C ASP A 129 -4.04 -10.70 5.46
N VAL A 130 -2.83 -10.17 5.29
CA VAL A 130 -2.56 -8.99 4.47
C VAL A 130 -2.99 -9.24 3.02
N LEU A 131 -2.61 -10.40 2.46
CA LEU A 131 -2.92 -10.76 1.08
C LEU A 131 -4.42 -11.04 0.89
N ILE A 132 -5.09 -11.63 1.89
CA ILE A 132 -6.54 -11.84 1.90
C ILE A 132 -7.28 -10.51 1.83
N ASP A 133 -6.88 -9.53 2.63
CA ASP A 133 -7.53 -8.22 2.66
C ASP A 133 -7.35 -7.43 1.35
N LEU A 134 -6.25 -7.65 0.64
CA LEU A 134 -5.97 -7.00 -0.65
C LEU A 134 -6.63 -7.69 -1.84
N SER A 135 -6.89 -9.00 -1.75
CA SER A 135 -7.38 -9.81 -2.87
C SER A 135 -8.67 -9.28 -3.52
N PRO A 136 -9.71 -8.81 -2.78
CA PRO A 136 -10.91 -8.26 -3.41
C PRO A 136 -10.65 -7.04 -4.29
N ALA A 137 -9.73 -6.14 -3.87
CA ALA A 137 -9.39 -4.94 -4.62
C ALA A 137 -8.63 -5.29 -5.91
N LEU A 138 -7.75 -6.27 -5.86
CA LEU A 138 -7.01 -6.75 -7.01
C LEU A 138 -7.92 -7.51 -7.97
N SER A 139 -8.78 -8.40 -7.49
CA SER A 139 -9.71 -9.17 -8.32
C SER A 139 -10.78 -8.29 -8.99
N ALA A 140 -11.17 -7.18 -8.37
CA ALA A 140 -12.15 -6.25 -8.96
C ALA A 140 -11.57 -5.38 -10.08
N ALA A 141 -10.24 -5.28 -10.18
CA ALA A 141 -9.55 -4.49 -11.19
C ALA A 141 -9.17 -5.30 -12.45
N TYR A 142 -9.41 -6.63 -12.45
CA TYR A 142 -9.21 -7.53 -13.60
C TYR A 142 -10.21 -7.27 -14.72
#